data_8c5fea5a286649c64a974eba46013978
#
_entry.id   8c5fea5a286649c64a974eba46013978
#
_cell.length_a   1.000
_cell.length_b   1.000
_cell.length_c   1.000
_cell.angle_alpha   90.00
_cell.angle_beta   90.00
_cell.angle_gamma   90.00
#
_symmetry.space_group_name_H-M   'P 1'
#
loop_
_entity.id
_entity.type
_entity.pdbx_description
1 polymer ?
#
loop_
_entity_poly.entity_id
_entity_poly.type
_entity_poly.pdbx_seq_one_letter_code
_entity_poly.pdbx_strand_id
1 'polypeptide(L)'
;TLPFYDPLQVTSLTVVEPSEGMNRRAAAHLAASPVPITSVPGAGESLPFADASFDTVVCCLTLCSVADVGQVLAEVRRVLKPGGRFLFLEHVLADDPARQRWQQRLNPVQRVVGVGCNLNRPSAQLVAAAGFRLDPLPVPEEEPAFGALRKLTPLVMGAAIRV
;
A
#
# COMPACT_ATOMS: atom_id res chain seq x y z
N THR A 1 3.34 -2.98 11.37
CA THR A 1 2.10 -3.77 11.11
C THR A 1 2.18 -5.21 11.61
N LEU A 2 3.35 -5.88 11.59
CA LEU A 2 3.48 -7.30 11.91
C LEU A 2 2.86 -7.76 13.24
N PRO A 3 2.99 -7.01 14.37
CA PRO A 3 2.38 -7.40 15.64
C PRO A 3 0.84 -7.44 15.65
N PHE A 4 0.20 -6.87 14.62
CA PHE A 4 -1.26 -6.80 14.53
C PHE A 4 -1.89 -7.97 13.77
N TYR A 5 -1.09 -8.88 13.22
CA TYR A 5 -1.63 -10.08 12.57
C TYR A 5 -1.96 -11.14 13.63
N ASP A 6 -3.23 -11.50 13.71
CA ASP A 6 -3.73 -12.54 14.59
C ASP A 6 -3.44 -13.92 13.99
N PRO A 7 -2.64 -14.79 14.65
CA PRO A 7 -2.32 -16.13 14.15
C PRO A 7 -3.54 -17.06 14.09
N LEU A 8 -4.66 -16.72 14.73
CA LEU A 8 -5.90 -17.46 14.59
C LEU A 8 -6.64 -17.16 13.27
N GLN A 9 -6.32 -16.04 12.64
CA GLN A 9 -6.95 -15.60 11.39
C GLN A 9 -5.99 -15.64 10.21
N VAL A 10 -4.69 -15.43 10.44
CA VAL A 10 -3.67 -15.36 9.40
C VAL A 10 -2.70 -16.52 9.56
N THR A 11 -2.74 -17.45 8.62
CA THR A 11 -1.93 -18.67 8.65
C THR A 11 -0.50 -18.48 8.15
N SER A 12 -0.30 -17.55 7.21
CA SER A 12 1.02 -17.20 6.66
C SER A 12 1.03 -15.81 6.04
N LEU A 13 2.21 -15.19 6.01
CA LEU A 13 2.45 -13.92 5.34
C LEU A 13 3.57 -14.08 4.31
N THR A 14 3.42 -13.40 3.18
CA THR A 14 4.49 -13.21 2.21
C THR A 14 4.77 -11.73 2.07
N VAL A 15 6.02 -11.32 2.28
CA VAL A 15 6.46 -9.92 2.14
C VAL A 15 7.29 -9.81 0.88
N VAL A 16 6.94 -8.85 0.02
CA VAL A 16 7.69 -8.50 -1.18
C VAL A 16 8.32 -7.13 -0.99
N GLU A 17 9.64 -7.05 -1.11
CA GLU A 17 10.39 -5.80 -0.93
C GLU A 17 11.62 -5.78 -1.86
N PRO A 18 11.74 -4.81 -2.77
CA PRO A 18 12.85 -4.74 -3.71
C PRO A 18 14.16 -4.27 -3.07
N SER A 19 14.11 -3.56 -1.95
CA SER A 19 15.29 -2.99 -1.30
C SER A 19 15.97 -3.97 -0.36
N GLU A 20 17.18 -4.42 -0.68
CA GLU A 20 17.98 -5.23 0.24
C GLU A 20 18.22 -4.52 1.59
N GLY A 21 18.37 -3.19 1.59
CA GLY A 21 18.55 -2.41 2.80
C GLY A 21 17.33 -2.46 3.72
N MET A 22 16.13 -2.40 3.14
CA MET A 22 14.88 -2.55 3.89
C MET A 22 14.70 -3.98 4.38
N ASN A 23 14.99 -4.98 3.56
CA ASN A 23 14.96 -6.39 3.95
C ASN A 23 15.86 -6.67 5.14
N ARG A 24 17.11 -6.15 5.13
CA ARG A 24 18.03 -6.27 6.27
C ARG A 24 17.48 -5.61 7.55
N ARG A 25 16.90 -4.43 7.45
CA ARG A 25 16.29 -3.73 8.60
C ARG A 25 15.07 -4.45 9.14
N ALA A 26 14.27 -5.06 8.27
CA ALA A 26 13.07 -5.79 8.64
C ALA A 26 13.36 -7.16 9.27
N ALA A 27 14.53 -7.76 9.02
CA ALA A 27 14.84 -9.15 9.37
C ALA A 27 14.51 -9.52 10.82
N ALA A 28 14.89 -8.71 11.79
CA ALA A 28 14.61 -8.96 13.22
C ALA A 28 13.09 -8.91 13.52
N HIS A 29 12.38 -7.98 12.90
CA HIS A 29 10.91 -7.87 13.06
C HIS A 29 10.17 -9.02 12.38
N LEU A 30 10.65 -9.47 11.21
CA LEU A 30 10.09 -10.61 10.50
C LEU A 30 10.27 -11.90 11.32
N ALA A 31 11.47 -12.09 11.92
CA ALA A 31 11.76 -13.24 12.76
C ALA A 31 10.94 -13.28 14.07
N ALA A 32 10.53 -12.12 14.59
CA ALA A 32 9.72 -12.01 15.80
C ALA A 32 8.20 -12.06 15.52
N SER A 33 7.78 -12.30 14.28
CA SER A 33 6.36 -12.35 13.92
C SER A 33 5.66 -13.55 14.56
N PRO A 34 4.43 -13.36 15.08
CA PRO A 34 3.61 -14.47 15.57
C PRO A 34 3.07 -15.37 14.43
N VAL A 35 3.16 -14.91 13.18
CA VAL A 35 2.71 -15.63 11.99
C VAL A 35 3.92 -16.00 11.14
N PRO A 36 3.98 -17.21 10.55
CA PRO A 36 5.05 -17.59 9.62
C PRO A 36 5.18 -16.60 8.47
N ILE A 37 6.40 -16.10 8.21
CA ILE A 37 6.66 -15.13 7.15
C ILE A 37 7.67 -15.68 6.15
N THR A 38 7.35 -15.51 4.85
CA THR A 38 8.28 -15.69 3.75
C THR A 38 8.61 -14.32 3.16
N SER A 39 9.89 -13.97 3.08
CA SER A 39 10.36 -12.75 2.41
C SER A 39 10.86 -13.09 1.01
N VAL A 40 10.33 -12.38 0.02
CA VAL A 40 10.67 -12.55 -1.39
C VAL A 40 11.20 -11.22 -1.93
N PRO A 41 12.44 -11.16 -2.43
CA PRO A 41 12.94 -9.97 -3.10
C PRO A 41 12.19 -9.77 -4.42
N GLY A 42 11.66 -8.57 -4.65
CA GLY A 42 10.90 -8.28 -5.87
C GLY A 42 10.18 -6.95 -5.82
N ALA A 43 9.68 -6.52 -6.97
CA ALA A 43 8.90 -5.30 -7.12
C ALA A 43 7.41 -5.64 -7.30
N GLY A 44 6.55 -4.72 -6.88
CA GLY A 44 5.10 -4.88 -6.99
C GLY A 44 4.59 -4.95 -8.42
N GLU A 45 5.36 -4.43 -9.38
CA GLU A 45 5.07 -4.46 -10.81
C GLU A 45 5.20 -5.86 -11.45
N SER A 46 5.85 -6.81 -10.77
CA SER A 46 6.02 -8.19 -11.25
C SER A 46 6.13 -9.13 -10.07
N LEU A 47 5.01 -9.67 -9.63
CA LEU A 47 4.94 -10.56 -8.49
C LEU A 47 5.22 -12.03 -8.91
N PRO A 48 6.21 -12.71 -8.28
CA PRO A 48 6.60 -14.07 -8.66
C PRO A 48 5.64 -15.13 -8.07
N PHE A 49 4.34 -14.90 -8.18
CA PHE A 49 3.30 -15.79 -7.64
C PHE A 49 2.31 -16.18 -8.72
N ALA A 50 1.68 -17.33 -8.55
CA ALA A 50 0.61 -17.80 -9.41
C ALA A 50 -0.65 -16.92 -9.28
N ASP A 51 -1.50 -16.96 -10.30
CA ASP A 51 -2.82 -16.33 -10.26
C ASP A 51 -3.65 -16.90 -9.10
N ALA A 52 -4.48 -16.06 -8.49
CA ALA A 52 -5.42 -16.44 -7.44
C ALA A 52 -4.77 -17.23 -6.27
N SER A 53 -3.56 -16.85 -5.85
CA SER A 53 -2.80 -17.53 -4.79
C SER A 53 -3.00 -16.93 -3.40
N PHE A 54 -3.53 -15.69 -3.28
CA PHE A 54 -3.70 -15.00 -2.02
C PHE A 54 -5.16 -14.65 -1.71
N ASP A 55 -5.54 -14.76 -0.44
CA ASP A 55 -6.84 -14.34 0.06
C ASP A 55 -6.88 -12.82 0.28
N THR A 56 -5.76 -12.24 0.70
CA THR A 56 -5.62 -10.82 0.99
C THR A 56 -4.25 -10.30 0.53
N VAL A 57 -4.24 -9.13 -0.07
CA VAL A 57 -3.02 -8.35 -0.35
C VAL A 57 -3.09 -7.04 0.41
N VAL A 58 -1.97 -6.63 1.02
CA VAL A 58 -1.85 -5.38 1.77
C VAL A 58 -0.76 -4.52 1.16
N CYS A 59 -1.09 -3.27 0.82
CA CYS A 59 -0.14 -2.24 0.42
C CYS A 59 -0.14 -1.10 1.44
N CYS A 60 1.04 -0.79 1.98
CA CYS A 60 1.19 0.29 2.93
C CYS A 60 2.29 1.24 2.43
N LEU A 61 1.91 2.46 2.02
CA LEU A 61 2.80 3.48 1.45
C LEU A 61 3.60 2.98 0.23
N THR A 62 2.98 2.10 -0.54
CA THR A 62 3.57 1.45 -1.72
C THR A 62 3.10 2.11 -3.00
N LEU A 63 1.78 2.25 -3.21
CA LEU A 63 1.23 2.80 -4.45
C LEU A 63 1.66 4.24 -4.70
N CYS A 64 1.94 5.02 -3.65
CA CYS A 64 2.47 6.37 -3.80
C CYS A 64 3.91 6.40 -4.31
N SER A 65 4.67 5.31 -4.18
CA SER A 65 6.12 5.27 -4.44
C SER A 65 6.53 4.45 -5.66
N VAL A 66 5.72 3.49 -6.09
CA VAL A 66 6.01 2.62 -7.25
C VAL A 66 6.07 3.40 -8.57
N ALA A 67 6.81 2.87 -9.54
CA ALA A 67 6.96 3.50 -10.85
C ALA A 67 5.65 3.42 -11.65
N ASP A 68 5.06 2.24 -11.77
CA ASP A 68 3.82 2.00 -12.50
C ASP A 68 2.73 1.43 -11.58
N VAL A 69 1.82 2.31 -11.14
CA VAL A 69 0.69 1.93 -10.29
C VAL A 69 -0.29 1.00 -11.01
N GLY A 70 -0.49 1.22 -12.31
CA GLY A 70 -1.41 0.39 -13.10
C GLY A 70 -0.92 -1.06 -13.15
N GLN A 71 0.38 -1.25 -13.39
CA GLN A 71 0.99 -2.58 -13.41
C GLN A 71 0.92 -3.24 -12.02
N VAL A 72 1.22 -2.50 -10.94
CA VAL A 72 1.09 -3.03 -9.57
C VAL A 72 -0.35 -3.48 -9.28
N LEU A 73 -1.35 -2.66 -9.62
CA LEU A 73 -2.75 -3.01 -9.39
C LEU A 73 -3.21 -4.19 -10.24
N ALA A 74 -2.70 -4.33 -11.46
CA ALA A 74 -2.94 -5.51 -12.30
C ALA A 74 -2.36 -6.79 -11.65
N GLU A 75 -1.14 -6.72 -11.14
CA GLU A 75 -0.51 -7.84 -10.43
C GLU A 75 -1.23 -8.18 -9.13
N VAL A 76 -1.59 -7.17 -8.31
CA VAL A 76 -2.40 -7.38 -7.10
C VAL A 76 -3.72 -8.09 -7.46
N ARG A 77 -4.40 -7.64 -8.52
CA ARG A 77 -5.64 -8.27 -8.99
C ARG A 77 -5.39 -9.70 -9.47
N ARG A 78 -4.31 -9.96 -10.18
CA ARG A 78 -3.96 -11.28 -10.70
C ARG A 78 -3.74 -12.29 -9.58
N VAL A 79 -2.94 -11.92 -8.56
CA VAL A 79 -2.57 -12.85 -7.49
C VAL A 79 -3.66 -13.04 -6.42
N LEU A 80 -4.59 -12.11 -6.27
CA LEU A 80 -5.74 -12.26 -5.39
C LEU A 80 -6.70 -13.34 -5.93
N LYS A 81 -7.29 -14.13 -5.07
CA LYS A 81 -8.41 -15.00 -5.39
C LYS A 81 -9.66 -14.18 -5.78
N PRO A 82 -10.58 -14.70 -6.60
CA PRO A 82 -11.90 -14.10 -6.76
C PRO A 82 -12.57 -13.88 -5.39
N GLY A 83 -13.10 -12.69 -5.14
CA GLY A 83 -13.61 -12.28 -3.83
C GLY A 83 -12.54 -11.93 -2.79
N GLY A 84 -11.27 -12.06 -3.12
CA GLY A 84 -10.15 -11.69 -2.25
C GLY A 84 -10.08 -10.19 -1.97
N ARG A 85 -9.45 -9.81 -0.87
CA ARG A 85 -9.42 -8.44 -0.35
C ARG A 85 -8.09 -7.76 -0.63
N PHE A 86 -8.16 -6.53 -1.12
CA PHE A 86 -7.05 -5.62 -1.23
C PHE A 86 -7.18 -4.52 -0.16
N LEU A 87 -6.23 -4.45 0.77
CA LEU A 87 -6.17 -3.43 1.82
C LEU A 87 -5.05 -2.45 1.49
N PHE A 88 -5.30 -1.16 1.61
CA PHE A 88 -4.28 -0.16 1.31
C PHE A 88 -4.30 1.03 2.28
N LEU A 89 -3.12 1.54 2.57
CA LEU A 89 -2.88 2.79 3.30
C LEU A 89 -1.89 3.62 2.49
N GLU A 90 -2.32 4.74 1.92
CA GLU A 90 -1.54 5.46 0.92
C GLU A 90 -1.62 6.98 1.07
N HIS A 91 -0.55 7.69 0.70
CA HIS A 91 -0.64 9.12 0.44
C HIS A 91 -1.50 9.38 -0.78
N VAL A 92 -2.36 10.40 -0.68
CA VAL A 92 -3.32 10.72 -1.75
C VAL A 92 -3.33 12.20 -2.08
N LEU A 93 -3.83 12.49 -3.28
CA LEU A 93 -4.20 13.83 -3.68
C LEU A 93 -5.31 14.34 -2.74
N ALA A 94 -5.11 15.53 -2.16
CA ALA A 94 -6.12 16.16 -1.31
C ALA A 94 -7.37 16.54 -2.10
N ASP A 95 -8.53 16.57 -1.46
CA ASP A 95 -9.77 17.03 -2.09
C ASP A 95 -9.81 18.55 -2.28
N ASP A 96 -9.15 19.30 -1.39
CA ASP A 96 -9.09 20.77 -1.45
C ASP A 96 -8.16 21.25 -2.57
N PRO A 97 -8.65 22.08 -3.53
CA PRO A 97 -7.87 22.59 -4.65
C PRO A 97 -6.64 23.41 -4.24
N ALA A 98 -6.67 24.11 -3.10
CA ALA A 98 -5.52 24.86 -2.62
C ALA A 98 -4.41 23.90 -2.16
N ARG A 99 -4.76 22.82 -1.46
CA ARG A 99 -3.82 21.77 -1.06
C ARG A 99 -3.26 21.02 -2.25
N GLN A 100 -4.09 20.71 -3.27
CA GLN A 100 -3.63 20.08 -4.52
C GLN A 100 -2.51 20.89 -5.18
N ARG A 101 -2.68 22.22 -5.29
CA ARG A 101 -1.65 23.11 -5.85
C ARG A 101 -0.33 23.03 -5.05
N TRP A 102 -0.40 22.95 -3.74
CA TRP A 102 0.77 22.78 -2.89
C TRP A 102 1.41 21.40 -3.09
N GLN A 103 0.63 20.35 -3.11
CA GLN A 103 1.12 18.98 -3.38
C GLN A 103 1.82 18.91 -4.73
N GLN A 104 1.25 19.49 -5.79
CA GLN A 104 1.85 19.52 -7.12
C GLN A 104 3.20 20.25 -7.14
N ARG A 105 3.32 21.38 -6.41
CA ARG A 105 4.57 22.15 -6.32
C ARG A 105 5.63 21.44 -5.51
N LEU A 106 5.25 20.75 -4.44
CA LEU A 106 6.17 20.06 -3.54
C LEU A 106 6.54 18.65 -4.04
N ASN A 107 5.73 18.06 -4.90
CA ASN A 107 5.90 16.69 -5.35
C ASN A 107 7.29 16.39 -5.95
N PRO A 108 7.92 17.25 -6.77
CA PRO A 108 9.27 16.99 -7.27
C PRO A 108 10.31 16.85 -6.16
N VAL A 109 10.21 17.68 -5.11
CA VAL A 109 11.09 17.60 -3.93
C VAL A 109 10.77 16.34 -3.14
N GLN A 110 9.49 16.07 -2.90
CA GLN A 110 9.04 14.89 -2.17
C GLN A 110 9.50 13.58 -2.82
N ARG A 111 9.46 13.48 -4.14
CA ARG A 111 9.96 12.29 -4.86
C ARG A 111 11.42 11.99 -4.58
N VAL A 112 12.24 13.01 -4.36
CA VAL A 112 13.66 12.85 -4.04
C VAL A 112 13.83 12.48 -2.55
N VAL A 113 13.25 13.28 -1.65
CA VAL A 113 13.40 13.12 -0.19
C VAL A 113 12.64 11.89 0.32
N GLY A 114 11.47 11.62 -0.24
CA GLY A 114 10.58 10.51 0.12
C GLY A 114 10.83 9.23 -0.69
N VAL A 115 12.01 9.10 -1.32
CA VAL A 115 12.41 7.89 -2.06
C VAL A 115 11.34 7.40 -3.04
N GLY A 116 10.91 8.31 -3.94
CA GLY A 116 9.91 8.01 -4.97
C GLY A 116 8.46 8.34 -4.58
N CYS A 117 8.18 8.67 -3.32
CA CYS A 117 6.81 8.95 -2.86
C CYS A 117 6.19 10.17 -3.57
N ASN A 118 5.02 9.97 -4.16
CA ASN A 118 4.20 11.01 -4.79
C ASN A 118 3.04 11.38 -3.87
N LEU A 119 2.92 12.66 -3.54
CA LEU A 119 1.85 13.18 -2.68
C LEU A 119 0.53 13.42 -3.43
N ASN A 120 0.55 13.35 -4.74
CA ASN A 120 -0.53 13.80 -5.61
C ASN A 120 -1.16 12.67 -6.45
N ARG A 121 -1.04 11.42 -6.01
CA ARG A 121 -1.69 10.28 -6.67
C ARG A 121 -3.13 10.12 -6.19
N PRO A 122 -4.10 9.98 -7.09
CA PRO A 122 -5.48 9.67 -6.75
C PRO A 122 -5.66 8.16 -6.50
N SER A 123 -5.01 7.63 -5.45
CA SER A 123 -4.86 6.17 -5.26
C SER A 123 -6.19 5.42 -5.19
N ALA A 124 -7.21 5.96 -4.51
CA ALA A 124 -8.52 5.31 -4.43
C ALA A 124 -9.20 5.20 -5.81
N GLN A 125 -9.11 6.27 -6.63
CA GLN A 125 -9.66 6.27 -7.99
C GLN A 125 -8.91 5.29 -8.89
N LEU A 126 -7.58 5.17 -8.74
CA LEU A 126 -6.77 4.22 -9.49
C LEU A 126 -7.13 2.77 -9.13
N VAL A 127 -7.37 2.48 -7.84
CA VAL A 127 -7.85 1.16 -7.38
C VAL A 127 -9.20 0.83 -8.01
N ALA A 128 -10.15 1.76 -7.99
CA ALA A 128 -11.46 1.55 -8.61
C ALA A 128 -11.34 1.33 -10.13
N ALA A 129 -10.52 2.13 -10.81
CA ALA A 129 -10.28 2.01 -12.27
C ALA A 129 -9.60 0.69 -12.66
N ALA A 130 -8.84 0.07 -11.75
CA ALA A 130 -8.23 -1.24 -11.95
C ALA A 130 -9.23 -2.42 -11.84
N GLY A 131 -10.51 -2.15 -11.68
CA GLY A 131 -11.57 -3.16 -11.64
C GLY A 131 -11.77 -3.80 -10.27
N PHE A 132 -11.38 -3.11 -9.19
CA PHE A 132 -11.75 -3.48 -7.84
C PHE A 132 -13.06 -2.80 -7.43
N ARG A 133 -13.87 -3.49 -6.66
CA ARG A 133 -15.02 -2.88 -5.97
C ARG A 133 -14.53 -2.34 -4.64
N LEU A 134 -14.56 -1.02 -4.46
CA LEU A 134 -14.21 -0.40 -3.17
C LEU A 134 -15.20 -0.86 -2.10
N ASP A 135 -14.66 -1.25 -0.96
CA ASP A 135 -15.42 -1.62 0.23
C ASP A 135 -15.18 -0.51 1.27
N PRO A 136 -16.21 0.25 1.67
CA PRO A 136 -16.03 1.32 2.63
C PRO A 136 -15.60 0.74 3.98
N LEU A 137 -14.32 0.93 4.31
CA LEU A 137 -13.87 0.72 5.68
C LEU A 137 -14.34 1.90 6.53
N PRO A 138 -14.75 1.67 7.78
CA PRO A 138 -14.85 2.75 8.74
C PRO A 138 -13.46 3.39 8.86
N VAL A 139 -13.30 4.58 8.29
CA VAL A 139 -12.08 5.37 8.46
C VAL A 139 -12.03 5.75 9.94
N PRO A 140 -10.98 5.38 10.69
CA PRO A 140 -10.84 5.87 12.05
C PRO A 140 -10.85 7.40 12.02
N GLU A 141 -11.67 8.04 12.84
CA GLU A 141 -11.70 9.50 12.98
C GLU A 141 -10.36 10.06 13.51
N GLU A 142 -9.54 9.20 14.09
CA GLU A 142 -8.19 9.57 14.55
C GLU A 142 -7.21 9.59 13.39
N GLU A 143 -7.02 10.77 12.88
CA GLU A 143 -5.94 11.04 11.93
C GLU A 143 -4.56 10.84 12.61
N PRO A 144 -3.61 10.11 11.99
CA PRO A 144 -2.29 9.91 12.56
C PRO A 144 -1.57 11.24 12.82
N ALA A 145 -0.96 11.35 14.00
CA ALA A 145 -0.39 12.57 14.55
C ALA A 145 0.95 12.99 13.90
N PHE A 146 0.91 13.53 12.69
CA PHE A 146 2.08 14.09 12.03
C PHE A 146 1.95 15.61 11.81
N GLY A 147 1.94 16.44 12.85
CA GLY A 147 2.11 17.89 12.84
C GLY A 147 1.48 18.69 11.67
N ALA A 148 1.99 19.90 11.41
CA ALA A 148 1.50 20.80 10.34
C ALA A 148 1.68 20.23 8.91
N LEU A 149 2.69 19.40 8.66
CA LEU A 149 2.92 18.70 7.38
C LEU A 149 1.78 17.74 7.01
N ARG A 150 1.05 17.21 7.97
CA ARG A 150 -0.10 16.34 7.81
C ARG A 150 -1.21 16.91 6.91
N LYS A 151 -1.44 18.22 6.97
CA LYS A 151 -2.41 18.88 6.09
C LYS A 151 -2.01 18.85 4.61
N LEU A 152 -0.72 18.65 4.32
CA LEU A 152 -0.18 18.57 2.96
C LEU A 152 0.01 17.12 2.48
N THR A 153 -0.03 16.15 3.38
CA THR A 153 0.18 14.72 3.08
C THR A 153 -0.97 13.87 3.60
N PRO A 154 -2.19 14.05 3.07
CA PRO A 154 -3.32 13.23 3.50
C PRO A 154 -3.06 11.76 3.20
N LEU A 155 -3.51 10.91 4.11
CA LEU A 155 -3.52 9.46 3.96
C LEU A 155 -4.94 8.97 3.73
N VAL A 156 -5.09 7.98 2.89
CA VAL A 156 -6.32 7.19 2.77
C VAL A 156 -6.05 5.76 3.18
N MET A 157 -6.93 5.22 3.99
CA MET A 157 -7.01 3.79 4.25
C MET A 157 -8.26 3.25 3.55
N GLY A 158 -8.12 2.15 2.84
CA GLY A 158 -9.23 1.58 2.11
C GLY A 158 -9.13 0.06 2.01
N ALA A 159 -10.29 -0.54 1.74
CA ALA A 159 -10.41 -1.90 1.30
C ALA A 159 -11.07 -1.96 -0.07
N ALA A 160 -10.71 -2.97 -0.84
CA ALA A 160 -11.31 -3.24 -2.13
C ALA A 160 -11.40 -4.75 -2.34
N ILE A 161 -12.36 -5.19 -3.13
CA ILE A 161 -12.63 -6.60 -3.39
C ILE A 161 -12.37 -6.89 -4.86
N ARG A 162 -11.64 -7.96 -5.15
CA ARG A 162 -11.51 -8.49 -6.51
C ARG A 162 -12.85 -9.05 -6.98
N VAL A 163 -13.49 -8.39 -7.91
CA VAL A 163 -14.69 -8.87 -8.61
C VAL A 163 -14.31 -9.65 -9.85
#